data_a2ba95ab82ba97a8c0ab0822d0126f05
#
_entry.id   a2ba95ab82ba97a8c0ab0822d0126f05
#
_cell.length_a   1.000
_cell.length_b   1.000
_cell.length_c   1.000
_cell.angle_alpha   90.00
_cell.angle_beta   90.00
_cell.angle_gamma   90.00
#
_symmetry.space_group_name_H-M   'P 1'
#
loop_
_entity.id
_entity.type
_entity.pdbx_description
1 polymer ?
#
loop_
_entity_poly.entity_id
_entity_poly.type
_entity_poly.pdbx_seq_one_letter_code
_entity_poly.pdbx_strand_id
1 'polypeptide(L)'
;EHFFGFGERMDFMDQRGRKVYLNVELGRGAKPAVGGKDILRANYCPVPFMMSTKGYGIFFHTPFATEWDMGWDNRDSYSFKAYGGDLDYYFIYGPDFYTMIDRYTDLTGKSPMLPRFAMGLHVGTYAGGTWKNEQMTSDKYPPALCKRLREEGVPFDILWLDSTWRLFTTFGNGGCCFE
;
A
#
# COMPACT_ATOMS: atom_id res chain seq x y z
N GLU A 1 -13.81 -6.22 -21.50
CA GLU A 1 -13.88 -6.08 -20.05
C GLU A 1 -12.46 -5.84 -19.50
N HIS A 2 -12.31 -4.89 -18.59
CA HIS A 2 -11.05 -4.53 -17.94
C HIS A 2 -11.22 -4.62 -16.44
N PHE A 3 -10.12 -4.87 -15.71
CA PHE A 3 -10.12 -5.13 -14.29
C PHE A 3 -9.13 -4.23 -13.55
N PHE A 4 -9.59 -3.61 -12.47
CA PHE A 4 -8.84 -2.65 -11.67
C PHE A 4 -8.96 -2.98 -10.19
N GLY A 5 -8.13 -2.36 -9.36
CA GLY A 5 -8.14 -2.55 -7.92
C GLY A 5 -6.93 -3.32 -7.40
N PHE A 6 -7.14 -4.28 -6.49
CA PHE A 6 -6.13 -5.14 -5.88
C PHE A 6 -5.18 -4.45 -4.89
N GLY A 7 -5.50 -3.21 -4.49
CA GLY A 7 -4.71 -2.46 -3.52
C GLY A 7 -3.52 -1.70 -4.15
N GLU A 8 -2.53 -1.42 -3.33
CA GLU A 8 -1.35 -0.67 -3.73
C GLU A 8 -0.36 -1.59 -4.45
N ARG A 9 -0.22 -1.38 -5.75
CA ARG A 9 0.62 -2.19 -6.63
C ARG A 9 1.53 -1.30 -7.48
N MET A 10 2.69 -1.85 -7.84
CA MET A 10 3.69 -1.18 -8.69
C MET A 10 3.70 -1.71 -10.11
N ASP A 11 2.72 -2.49 -10.50
CA ASP A 11 2.60 -3.06 -11.84
C ASP A 11 1.60 -2.27 -12.72
N PHE A 12 0.78 -2.97 -13.47
CA PHE A 12 -0.15 -2.34 -14.41
C PHE A 12 -1.46 -1.95 -13.70
N MET A 13 -2.05 -0.85 -14.13
CA MET A 13 -3.34 -0.42 -13.63
C MET A 13 -4.46 -1.37 -14.09
N ASP A 14 -4.48 -1.73 -15.37
CA ASP A 14 -5.41 -2.74 -15.92
C ASP A 14 -4.79 -4.13 -15.79
N GLN A 15 -5.47 -4.99 -15.09
CA GLN A 15 -5.04 -6.36 -14.82
C GLN A 15 -5.59 -7.39 -15.83
N ARG A 16 -6.28 -6.96 -16.88
CA ARG A 16 -6.77 -7.86 -17.92
C ARG A 16 -5.64 -8.69 -18.56
N GLY A 17 -5.82 -10.01 -18.65
CA GLY A 17 -4.84 -10.94 -19.19
C GLY A 17 -3.62 -11.15 -18.29
N ARG A 18 -3.75 -10.95 -16.96
CA ARG A 18 -2.65 -11.10 -16.01
C ARG A 18 -3.01 -12.04 -14.87
N LYS A 19 -2.00 -12.53 -14.18
CA LYS A 19 -2.13 -13.16 -12.86
C LYS A 19 -1.73 -12.17 -11.78
N VAL A 20 -2.61 -11.99 -10.81
CA VAL A 20 -2.42 -11.12 -9.65
C VAL A 20 -2.26 -12.00 -8.42
N TYR A 21 -1.13 -11.85 -7.75
CA TYR A 21 -0.87 -12.51 -6.48
C TYR A 21 -0.92 -11.49 -5.35
N LEU A 22 -1.74 -11.74 -4.35
CA LEU A 22 -1.91 -10.88 -3.19
C LEU A 22 -1.41 -11.56 -1.92
N ASN A 23 -0.33 -11.02 -1.41
CA ASN A 23 0.24 -11.35 -0.11
C ASN A 23 1.10 -10.17 0.32
N VAL A 24 1.21 -9.87 1.61
CA VAL A 24 2.12 -8.82 2.09
C VAL A 24 3.55 -9.26 1.79
N GLU A 25 4.16 -8.65 0.80
CA GLU A 25 5.49 -9.03 0.32
C GLU A 25 6.26 -7.79 -0.13
N LEU A 26 7.53 -7.72 0.26
CA LEU A 26 8.41 -6.60 -0.10
C LEU A 26 9.04 -6.75 -1.50
N GLY A 27 8.53 -7.67 -2.33
CA GLY A 27 9.08 -7.94 -3.65
C GLY A 27 10.50 -8.53 -3.61
N ARG A 28 10.87 -9.22 -2.54
CA ARG A 28 12.15 -9.93 -2.45
C ARG A 28 12.07 -11.17 -3.32
N GLY A 29 12.76 -11.16 -4.43
CA GLY A 29 12.77 -12.26 -5.38
C GLY A 29 14.16 -12.53 -5.96
N ALA A 30 14.25 -13.60 -6.76
CA ALA A 30 15.50 -14.02 -7.41
C ALA A 30 15.99 -13.06 -8.51
N LYS A 31 15.14 -12.16 -8.98
CA LYS A 31 15.49 -11.14 -9.99
C LYS A 31 15.14 -9.76 -9.41
N PRO A 32 16.11 -9.09 -8.80
CA PRO A 32 15.90 -7.77 -8.25
C PRO A 32 15.62 -6.75 -9.36
N ALA A 33 14.53 -6.04 -9.22
CA ALA A 33 14.31 -4.76 -9.86
C ALA A 33 15.07 -3.67 -9.08
N VAL A 34 14.67 -2.45 -9.17
CA VAL A 34 15.31 -1.34 -8.45
C VAL A 34 15.47 -1.64 -6.95
N GLY A 35 16.69 -1.53 -6.44
CA GLY A 35 16.99 -1.73 -5.03
C GLY A 35 16.89 -3.18 -4.53
N GLY A 36 16.98 -4.18 -5.40
CA GLY A 36 16.93 -5.59 -5.01
C GLY A 36 15.53 -6.13 -4.79
N LYS A 37 14.49 -5.45 -5.29
CA LYS A 37 13.08 -5.83 -5.18
C LYS A 37 12.51 -6.15 -6.54
N ASP A 38 11.64 -7.15 -6.59
CA ASP A 38 10.80 -7.41 -7.75
C ASP A 38 9.52 -6.57 -7.62
N ILE A 39 9.45 -5.48 -8.36
CA ILE A 39 8.33 -4.54 -8.30
C ILE A 39 7.00 -5.15 -8.71
N LEU A 40 7.02 -6.18 -9.56
CA LEU A 40 5.79 -6.87 -9.98
C LEU A 40 5.21 -7.76 -8.87
N ARG A 41 6.02 -8.09 -7.87
CA ARG A 41 5.63 -8.89 -6.70
C ARG A 41 5.59 -8.08 -5.41
N ALA A 42 5.90 -6.80 -5.45
CA ALA A 42 5.82 -5.95 -4.28
C ALA A 42 4.36 -5.62 -3.95
N ASN A 43 3.91 -6.05 -2.79
CA ASN A 43 2.56 -5.85 -2.28
C ASN A 43 2.63 -5.30 -0.86
N TYR A 44 2.70 -3.99 -0.72
CA TYR A 44 2.71 -3.35 0.60
C TYR A 44 1.32 -3.26 1.23
N CYS A 45 0.30 -3.05 0.41
CA CYS A 45 -1.08 -2.97 0.84
C CYS A 45 -1.98 -3.75 -0.14
N PRO A 46 -1.94 -5.10 -0.10
CA PRO A 46 -2.82 -5.92 -0.94
C PRO A 46 -4.27 -5.80 -0.44
N VAL A 47 -5.18 -5.52 -1.36
CA VAL A 47 -6.61 -5.47 -1.10
C VAL A 47 -7.31 -6.43 -2.06
N PRO A 48 -7.94 -7.51 -1.59
CA PRO A 48 -8.57 -8.50 -2.44
C PRO A 48 -9.94 -8.02 -2.96
N PHE A 49 -9.93 -6.82 -3.54
CA PHE A 49 -11.09 -6.18 -4.17
C PHE A 49 -10.76 -5.83 -5.61
N MET A 50 -11.53 -6.42 -6.53
CA MET A 50 -11.44 -6.21 -7.97
C MET A 50 -12.68 -5.47 -8.45
N MET A 51 -12.50 -4.52 -9.36
CA MET A 51 -13.57 -3.79 -10.04
C MET A 51 -13.51 -4.03 -11.54
N SER A 52 -14.66 -4.35 -12.12
CA SER A 52 -14.83 -4.57 -13.56
C SER A 52 -15.48 -3.37 -14.25
N THR A 53 -15.05 -3.10 -15.49
CA THR A 53 -15.73 -2.12 -16.37
C THR A 53 -17.14 -2.53 -16.77
N LYS A 54 -17.58 -3.73 -16.41
CA LYS A 54 -18.97 -4.20 -16.62
C LYS A 54 -19.91 -3.83 -15.47
N GLY A 55 -19.47 -3.01 -14.52
CA GLY A 55 -20.32 -2.49 -13.47
C GLY A 55 -20.51 -3.44 -12.30
N TYR A 56 -19.48 -4.19 -11.93
CA TYR A 56 -19.46 -4.98 -10.71
C TYR A 56 -18.05 -5.07 -10.14
N GLY A 57 -17.96 -5.36 -8.85
CA GLY A 57 -16.73 -5.71 -8.17
C GLY A 57 -16.85 -7.03 -7.41
N ILE A 58 -15.72 -7.66 -7.15
CA ILE A 58 -15.61 -8.83 -6.28
C ILE A 58 -14.68 -8.46 -5.13
N PHE A 59 -15.18 -8.53 -3.91
CA PHE A 59 -14.37 -8.46 -2.71
C PHE A 59 -14.26 -9.86 -2.10
N PHE A 60 -13.05 -10.41 -2.11
CA PHE A 60 -12.77 -11.71 -1.53
C PHE A 60 -12.38 -11.52 -0.07
N HIS A 61 -13.31 -11.79 0.84
CA HIS A 61 -13.14 -11.54 2.28
C HIS A 61 -12.32 -12.66 2.93
N THR A 62 -11.01 -12.57 2.79
CA THR A 62 -10.08 -13.56 3.33
C THR A 62 -8.79 -12.89 3.83
N PRO A 63 -8.24 -13.33 4.98
CA PRO A 63 -6.92 -12.91 5.45
C PRO A 63 -5.77 -13.69 4.80
N PHE A 64 -6.07 -14.73 4.04
CA PHE A 64 -5.06 -15.57 3.41
C PHE A 64 -4.55 -14.96 2.11
N ALA A 65 -3.36 -15.38 1.70
CA ALA A 65 -2.85 -15.05 0.38
C ALA A 65 -3.82 -15.52 -0.71
N THR A 66 -3.98 -14.70 -1.75
CA THR A 66 -4.88 -15.00 -2.86
C THR A 66 -4.17 -14.90 -4.20
N GLU A 67 -4.65 -15.64 -5.17
CA GLU A 67 -4.22 -15.57 -6.56
C GLU A 67 -5.45 -15.35 -7.44
N TRP A 68 -5.34 -14.42 -8.38
CA TRP A 68 -6.38 -14.06 -9.33
C TRP A 68 -5.84 -14.23 -10.73
N ASP A 69 -6.53 -15.03 -11.53
CA ASP A 69 -6.28 -15.12 -12.96
C ASP A 69 -7.31 -14.25 -13.68
N MET A 70 -6.85 -13.17 -14.28
CA MET A 70 -7.72 -12.18 -14.92
C MET A 70 -7.80 -12.39 -16.44
N GLY A 71 -7.85 -13.65 -16.88
CA GLY A 71 -7.88 -14.04 -18.28
C GLY A 71 -6.48 -14.30 -18.86
N TRP A 72 -5.54 -14.71 -18.04
CA TRP A 72 -4.22 -15.16 -18.48
C TRP A 72 -4.28 -16.58 -19.07
N ASP A 73 -4.80 -17.54 -18.32
CA ASP A 73 -4.89 -18.93 -18.76
C ASP A 73 -6.02 -19.12 -19.79
N ASN A 74 -7.14 -18.41 -19.61
CA ASN A 74 -8.26 -18.40 -20.53
C ASN A 74 -8.84 -16.98 -20.66
N ARG A 75 -8.85 -16.43 -21.86
CA ARG A 75 -9.30 -15.07 -22.15
C ARG A 75 -10.79 -14.83 -21.89
N ASP A 76 -11.59 -15.90 -21.86
CA ASP A 76 -13.05 -15.82 -21.71
C ASP A 76 -13.51 -15.99 -20.25
N SER A 77 -12.58 -16.23 -19.34
CA SER A 77 -12.86 -16.42 -17.93
C SER A 77 -11.84 -15.70 -17.02
N TYR A 78 -12.24 -15.45 -15.79
CA TYR A 78 -11.33 -15.13 -14.71
C TYR A 78 -11.63 -16.03 -13.52
N SER A 79 -10.64 -16.21 -12.65
CA SER A 79 -10.77 -17.01 -11.44
C SER A 79 -9.99 -16.39 -10.30
N PHE A 80 -10.39 -16.71 -9.08
CA PHE A 80 -9.67 -16.37 -7.88
C PHE A 80 -9.68 -17.54 -6.90
N LYS A 81 -8.58 -17.66 -6.17
CA LYS A 81 -8.41 -18.69 -5.13
C LYS A 81 -7.71 -18.12 -3.92
N ALA A 82 -8.01 -18.63 -2.73
CA ALA A 82 -7.24 -18.42 -1.52
C ALA A 82 -6.41 -19.66 -1.19
N TYR A 83 -5.30 -19.44 -0.48
CA TYR A 83 -4.44 -20.54 -0.01
C TYR A 83 -4.89 -21.13 1.34
N GLY A 84 -6.04 -20.68 1.85
CA GLY A 84 -6.67 -21.19 3.08
C GLY A 84 -7.97 -20.47 3.37
N GLY A 85 -8.68 -20.93 4.41
CA GLY A 85 -9.97 -20.37 4.83
C GLY A 85 -11.15 -20.83 3.97
N ASP A 86 -12.28 -20.17 4.20
CA ASP A 86 -13.53 -20.42 3.50
C ASP A 86 -13.63 -19.60 2.21
N LEU A 87 -14.51 -19.98 1.31
CA LEU A 87 -14.88 -19.21 0.13
C LEU A 87 -15.92 -18.17 0.54
N ASP A 88 -15.45 -17.07 1.13
CA ASP A 88 -16.27 -15.92 1.51
C ASP A 88 -15.97 -14.74 0.58
N TYR A 89 -16.98 -14.29 -0.17
CA TYR A 89 -16.81 -13.15 -1.05
C TYR A 89 -18.12 -12.37 -1.22
N TYR A 90 -17.96 -11.09 -1.56
CA TYR A 90 -19.06 -10.20 -1.86
C TYR A 90 -19.05 -9.84 -3.34
N PHE A 91 -20.20 -10.01 -3.98
CA PHE A 91 -20.45 -9.44 -5.30
C PHE A 91 -21.03 -8.05 -5.12
N ILE A 92 -20.31 -7.04 -5.57
CA ILE A 92 -20.67 -5.62 -5.41
C ILE A 92 -21.10 -5.07 -6.77
N TYR A 93 -22.40 -4.96 -6.97
CA TYR A 93 -22.93 -4.28 -8.16
C TYR A 93 -22.68 -2.78 -8.07
N GLY A 94 -22.32 -2.13 -9.19
CA GLY A 94 -22.18 -0.68 -9.30
C GLY A 94 -21.95 -0.28 -10.75
N PRO A 95 -22.78 0.61 -11.33
CA PRO A 95 -22.66 0.98 -12.74
C PRO A 95 -21.35 1.70 -13.06
N ASP A 96 -20.69 2.25 -12.05
CA ASP A 96 -19.42 2.97 -12.15
C ASP A 96 -18.52 2.67 -10.94
N PHE A 97 -17.26 3.06 -11.02
CA PHE A 97 -16.27 2.79 -9.98
C PHE A 97 -16.56 3.54 -8.66
N TYR A 98 -17.13 4.74 -8.72
CA TYR A 98 -17.47 5.49 -7.51
C TYR A 98 -18.53 4.75 -6.70
N THR A 99 -19.57 4.27 -7.37
CA THR A 99 -20.63 3.47 -6.73
C THR A 99 -20.08 2.16 -6.16
N MET A 100 -19.17 1.49 -6.87
CA MET A 100 -18.55 0.26 -6.36
C MET A 100 -17.70 0.53 -5.13
N ILE A 101 -16.89 1.58 -5.14
CA ILE A 101 -16.05 1.97 -3.99
C ILE A 101 -16.92 2.40 -2.81
N ASP A 102 -17.96 3.15 -3.05
CA ASP A 102 -18.91 3.59 -2.01
C ASP A 102 -19.53 2.38 -1.29
N ARG A 103 -20.04 1.41 -2.04
CA ARG A 103 -20.59 0.16 -1.48
C ARG A 103 -19.56 -0.72 -0.80
N TYR A 104 -18.35 -0.79 -1.36
CA TYR A 104 -17.24 -1.50 -0.73
C TYR A 104 -16.88 -0.85 0.61
N THR A 105 -16.81 0.48 0.66
CA THR A 105 -16.48 1.20 1.89
C THR A 105 -17.64 1.26 2.89
N ASP A 106 -18.89 1.12 2.46
CA ASP A 106 -20.01 0.87 3.37
C ASP A 106 -19.85 -0.45 4.14
N LEU A 107 -19.27 -1.46 3.47
CA LEU A 107 -19.01 -2.76 4.08
C LEU A 107 -17.76 -2.76 4.97
N THR A 108 -16.68 -2.11 4.52
CA THR A 108 -15.35 -2.17 5.15
C THR A 108 -15.01 -0.99 6.05
N GLY A 109 -15.80 0.04 6.01
CA GLY A 109 -15.58 1.32 6.69
C GLY A 109 -15.06 2.41 5.76
N LYS A 110 -15.64 3.61 5.89
CA LYS A 110 -15.22 4.80 5.15
C LYS A 110 -14.04 5.47 5.83
N SER A 111 -13.09 5.97 5.04
CA SER A 111 -12.00 6.80 5.55
C SER A 111 -12.56 8.10 6.13
N PRO A 112 -12.05 8.57 7.28
CA PRO A 112 -12.41 9.88 7.81
C PRO A 112 -11.95 10.99 6.87
N MET A 113 -12.64 12.13 6.93
CA MET A 113 -12.17 13.33 6.23
C MET A 113 -10.83 13.78 6.82
N LEU A 114 -9.82 13.86 5.99
CA LEU A 114 -8.51 14.33 6.41
C LEU A 114 -8.52 15.85 6.65
N PRO A 115 -7.76 16.35 7.63
CA PRO A 115 -7.59 17.78 7.83
C PRO A 115 -6.85 18.41 6.64
N ARG A 116 -7.05 19.70 6.42
CA ARG A 116 -6.52 20.40 5.24
C ARG A 116 -5.01 20.28 5.07
N PHE A 117 -4.25 20.30 6.16
CA PHE A 117 -2.79 20.17 6.11
C PHE A 117 -2.32 18.80 5.60
N ALA A 118 -3.14 17.76 5.74
CA ALA A 118 -2.83 16.42 5.21
C ALA A 118 -2.91 16.35 3.67
N MET A 119 -3.40 17.41 3.02
CA MET A 119 -3.40 17.56 1.56
C MET A 119 -2.22 18.39 1.06
N GLY A 120 -1.36 18.85 1.96
CA GLY A 120 -0.17 19.64 1.64
C GLY A 120 1.06 18.80 1.31
N LEU A 121 2.23 19.43 1.36
CA LEU A 121 3.50 18.78 1.07
C LEU A 121 3.93 17.90 2.23
N HIS A 122 4.15 16.64 1.95
CA HIS A 122 4.72 15.67 2.88
C HIS A 122 6.22 15.52 2.59
N VAL A 123 7.04 15.68 3.61
CA VAL A 123 8.49 15.48 3.55
C VAL A 123 8.88 14.28 4.40
N GLY A 124 9.68 13.41 3.86
CA GLY A 124 10.18 12.24 4.58
C GLY A 124 11.16 11.43 3.75
N THR A 125 11.96 10.64 4.42
CA THR A 125 12.86 9.66 3.81
C THR A 125 12.85 8.38 4.64
N TYR A 126 13.32 7.27 4.06
CA TYR A 126 13.44 5.99 4.76
C TYR A 126 14.11 6.13 6.14
N ALA A 127 15.16 6.93 6.25
CA ALA A 127 15.90 7.17 7.47
C ALA A 127 15.46 8.44 8.22
N GLY A 128 14.38 9.09 7.79
CA GLY A 128 14.00 10.41 8.33
C GLY A 128 15.12 11.47 8.21
N GLY A 129 16.10 11.25 7.31
CA GLY A 129 17.33 12.06 7.22
C GLY A 129 18.40 11.70 8.26
N THR A 130 18.20 10.68 9.06
CA THR A 130 19.09 10.32 10.18
C THR A 130 20.09 9.19 9.85
N TRP A 131 19.99 8.59 8.68
CA TRP A 131 20.87 7.50 8.28
C TRP A 131 22.36 7.90 8.42
N LYS A 132 23.13 7.09 9.15
CA LYS A 132 24.53 7.32 9.50
C LYS A 132 24.82 8.51 10.43
N ASN A 133 23.80 9.16 10.95
CA ASN A 133 23.94 10.24 11.91
C ASN A 133 23.28 9.82 13.23
N GLU A 134 23.84 8.83 13.91
CA GLU A 134 23.32 8.27 15.14
C GLU A 134 23.07 9.33 16.23
N GLN A 135 23.89 10.40 16.22
CA GLN A 135 23.71 11.56 17.13
C GLN A 135 22.47 12.39 16.84
N MET A 136 21.77 12.15 15.72
CA MET A 136 20.60 12.89 15.28
C MET A 136 19.29 12.09 15.41
N THR A 137 19.33 10.91 16.02
CA THR A 137 18.15 10.05 16.21
C THR A 137 17.34 10.40 17.45
N SER A 138 17.68 11.51 18.13
CA SER A 138 16.95 11.97 19.30
C SER A 138 15.65 12.69 18.96
N ASP A 139 14.79 12.86 19.96
CA ASP A 139 13.57 13.66 19.90
C ASP A 139 13.78 15.13 19.46
N LYS A 140 15.01 15.62 19.57
CA LYS A 140 15.42 16.98 19.19
C LYS A 140 15.59 17.17 17.69
N TYR A 141 15.88 16.09 16.96
CA TYR A 141 16.12 16.15 15.52
C TYR A 141 14.91 16.58 14.69
N PRO A 142 13.71 15.99 14.85
CA PRO A 142 12.56 16.38 14.04
C PRO A 142 12.19 17.88 14.16
N PRO A 143 12.14 18.48 15.36
CA PRO A 143 11.93 19.93 15.48
C PRO A 143 13.03 20.76 14.81
N ALA A 144 14.29 20.35 14.94
CA ALA A 144 15.42 21.05 14.31
C ALA A 144 15.35 20.98 12.80
N LEU A 145 15.00 19.82 12.23
CA LEU A 145 14.78 19.65 10.80
C LEU A 145 13.61 20.51 10.29
N CYS A 146 12.49 20.51 11.00
CA CYS A 146 11.35 21.34 10.66
C CYS A 146 11.71 22.84 10.65
N LYS A 147 12.46 23.29 11.66
CA LYS A 147 12.94 24.67 11.72
C LYS A 147 13.80 25.00 10.50
N ARG A 148 14.80 24.17 10.20
CA ARG A 148 15.69 24.36 9.05
C ARG A 148 14.94 24.39 7.72
N LEU A 149 14.02 23.45 7.48
CA LEU A 149 13.22 23.43 6.26
C LEU A 149 12.41 24.73 6.08
N ARG A 150 11.87 25.28 7.17
CA ARG A 150 11.14 26.57 7.10
C ARG A 150 12.07 27.74 6.85
N GLU A 151 13.25 27.77 7.46
CA GLU A 151 14.28 28.79 7.22
C GLU A 151 14.79 28.79 5.78
N GLU A 152 14.86 27.61 5.15
CA GLU A 152 15.22 27.42 3.75
C GLU A 152 14.04 27.63 2.78
N GLY A 153 12.84 27.96 3.28
CA GLY A 153 11.66 28.28 2.47
C GLY A 153 10.97 27.06 1.87
N VAL A 154 11.17 25.85 2.43
CA VAL A 154 10.47 24.65 1.98
C VAL A 154 9.04 24.64 2.54
N PRO A 155 8.00 24.73 1.72
CA PRO A 155 6.61 24.82 2.17
C PRO A 155 6.05 23.43 2.48
N PHE A 156 6.44 22.80 3.59
CA PHE A 156 5.94 21.48 3.99
C PHE A 156 4.90 21.59 5.11
N ASP A 157 3.99 20.63 5.14
CA ASP A 157 2.91 20.52 6.14
C ASP A 157 3.10 19.32 7.06
N ILE A 158 3.66 18.23 6.56
CA ILE A 158 3.87 16.99 7.30
C ILE A 158 5.31 16.51 7.16
N LEU A 159 5.88 16.09 8.28
CA LEU A 159 7.15 15.35 8.34
C LEU A 159 6.87 13.89 8.69
N TRP A 160 7.31 12.99 7.83
CA TRP A 160 7.26 11.55 8.07
C TRP A 160 8.54 11.05 8.71
N LEU A 161 8.39 10.29 9.78
CA LEU A 161 9.47 9.57 10.43
C LEU A 161 9.33 8.08 10.08
N ASP A 162 10.24 7.60 9.25
CA ASP A 162 10.30 6.18 8.89
C ASP A 162 11.07 5.38 9.95
N SER A 163 11.38 4.14 9.67
CA SER A 163 11.81 3.10 10.62
C SER A 163 13.03 3.45 11.50
N THR A 164 13.90 4.36 11.10
CA THR A 164 15.15 4.66 11.82
C THR A 164 15.06 5.72 12.91
N TRP A 165 13.88 6.30 13.14
CA TRP A 165 13.66 7.23 14.27
C TRP A 165 13.58 6.50 15.62
N ARG A 166 13.42 5.20 15.60
CA ARG A 166 13.22 4.34 16.77
C ARG A 166 14.54 3.92 17.38
N LEU A 167 14.56 3.73 18.69
CA LEU A 167 15.65 3.08 19.39
C LEU A 167 16.04 1.74 18.76
N PHE A 168 17.34 1.54 18.55
CA PHE A 168 17.86 0.26 18.07
C PHE A 168 17.78 -0.77 19.19
N THR A 169 17.06 -1.87 18.95
CA THR A 169 17.06 -3.03 19.86
C THR A 169 17.85 -4.18 19.24
N THR A 170 18.22 -5.14 20.09
CA THR A 170 18.98 -6.35 19.71
C THR A 170 18.27 -7.21 18.63
N PHE A 171 17.00 -6.98 18.40
CA PHE A 171 16.15 -7.75 17.46
C PHE A 171 15.81 -7.00 16.16
N GLY A 172 16.54 -5.98 15.79
CA GLY A 172 16.33 -5.23 14.56
C GLY A 172 15.71 -3.86 14.81
N ASN A 173 14.75 -3.46 14.00
CA ASN A 173 14.19 -2.10 13.97
C ASN A 173 13.46 -1.67 15.26
N GLY A 174 14.11 -1.74 16.37
CA GLY A 174 13.94 -1.02 17.59
C GLY A 174 12.57 -0.86 18.20
N GLY A 175 12.56 -0.14 19.30
CA GLY A 175 11.37 0.22 20.06
C GLY A 175 10.43 1.19 19.35
N CYS A 176 9.37 1.58 20.03
CA CYS A 176 8.34 2.49 19.52
C CYS A 176 8.48 3.91 20.07
N CYS A 177 9.64 4.33 20.55
CA CYS A 177 9.86 5.59 21.22
C CYS A 177 11.19 6.25 20.83
N PHE A 178 11.28 7.55 21.05
CA PHE A 178 12.53 8.29 21.04
C PHE A 178 13.36 8.00 22.30
N GLU A 179 14.66 8.20 22.23
CA GLU A 179 15.53 8.31 23.41
C GLU A 179 15.27 9.58 24.19
#